data_f46cc13a7882a6bcdcfaef3394281d5b
#
_entry.id   f46cc13a7882a6bcdcfaef3394281d5b
#
_cell.length_a   1.000
_cell.length_b   1.000
_cell.length_c   1.000
_cell.angle_alpha   90.00
_cell.angle_beta   90.00
_cell.angle_gamma   90.00
#
_symmetry.space_group_name_H-M   'P 1'
#
loop_
_entity.id
_entity.type
_entity.pdbx_description
1 polymer ?
#
loop_
_entity_poly.entity_id
_entity_poly.type
_entity_poly.pdbx_seq_one_letter_code
_entity_poly.pdbx_strand_id
1 'polypeptide(L)'
;MSSTTRFSDLPVTYRKALKTWRPVILYFANDHCPACEWAGPVFREVAEPYRLRANIYMLNTRESPRHPLVTGTPTVLFYKNGKLMKKLKGFESAETLSEDFARHIGRTKAPAAVRQPRHDLAWLRRTLRALCTLPRPRQRNFC
;
A
#
# COMPACT_ATOMS: atom_id res chain seq x y z
N MET A 1 27.13 -0.78 14.30
CA MET A 1 27.48 -2.16 13.88
C MET A 1 26.42 -2.65 12.92
N SER A 2 26.72 -2.67 11.66
CA SER A 2 25.78 -3.16 10.62
C SER A 2 25.74 -4.68 10.69
N SER A 3 24.72 -5.22 11.33
CA SER A 3 24.47 -6.66 11.33
C SER A 3 24.09 -7.09 9.92
N THR A 4 25.08 -7.50 9.15
CA THR A 4 24.87 -8.10 7.83
C THR A 4 24.28 -9.49 8.06
N THR A 5 22.94 -9.57 8.09
CA THR A 5 22.24 -10.86 8.12
C THR A 5 22.58 -11.61 6.85
N ARG A 6 23.23 -12.74 6.97
CA ARG A 6 23.57 -13.59 5.82
C ARG A 6 22.30 -14.30 5.31
N PHE A 7 22.25 -14.57 4.03
CA PHE A 7 21.16 -15.34 3.41
C PHE A 7 20.96 -16.71 4.08
N SER A 8 22.04 -17.32 4.56
CA SER A 8 22.03 -18.59 5.30
C SER A 8 21.25 -18.54 6.62
N ASP A 9 21.21 -17.36 7.24
CA ASP A 9 20.63 -17.18 8.57
C ASP A 9 19.11 -16.99 8.52
N LEU A 10 18.54 -16.89 7.31
CA LEU A 10 17.12 -16.76 7.10
C LEU A 10 16.41 -18.13 7.23
N PRO A 11 15.19 -18.15 7.76
CA PRO A 11 14.32 -19.32 7.70
C PRO A 11 14.18 -19.88 6.29
N VAL A 12 14.04 -21.19 6.17
CA VAL A 12 13.96 -21.89 4.88
C VAL A 12 12.90 -21.32 3.96
N THR A 13 11.76 -20.90 4.53
CA THR A 13 10.65 -20.29 3.78
C THR A 13 11.10 -19.04 3.05
N TYR A 14 11.82 -18.13 3.73
CA TYR A 14 12.33 -16.91 3.09
C TYR A 14 13.43 -17.23 2.10
N ARG A 15 14.34 -18.16 2.40
CA ARG A 15 15.37 -18.59 1.46
C ARG A 15 14.78 -19.12 0.15
N LYS A 16 13.69 -19.89 0.23
CA LYS A 16 12.96 -20.37 -0.96
C LYS A 16 12.33 -19.21 -1.74
N ALA A 17 11.64 -18.29 -1.06
CA ALA A 17 11.00 -17.13 -1.68
C ALA A 17 12.01 -16.19 -2.35
N LEU A 18 13.22 -16.07 -1.81
CA LEU A 18 14.29 -15.21 -2.32
C LEU A 18 15.14 -15.87 -3.42
N LYS A 19 15.00 -17.17 -3.69
CA LYS A 19 15.68 -17.86 -4.79
C LYS A 19 14.99 -17.54 -6.13
N THR A 20 15.07 -16.29 -6.54
CA THR A 20 14.46 -15.83 -7.78
C THR A 20 15.29 -14.66 -8.34
N TRP A 21 15.29 -14.52 -9.65
CA TRP A 21 15.87 -13.37 -10.33
C TRP A 21 15.02 -12.10 -10.21
N ARG A 22 13.72 -12.26 -9.90
CA ARG A 22 12.82 -11.15 -9.70
C ARG A 22 13.11 -10.46 -8.37
N PRO A 23 12.95 -9.13 -8.29
CA PRO A 23 12.92 -8.44 -7.00
C PRO A 23 11.83 -9.05 -6.10
N VAL A 24 12.13 -9.16 -4.81
CA VAL A 24 11.19 -9.66 -3.80
C VAL A 24 10.97 -8.59 -2.75
N ILE A 25 9.72 -8.27 -2.48
CA ILE A 25 9.34 -7.32 -1.46
C ILE A 25 8.55 -8.06 -0.39
N LEU A 26 9.02 -7.94 0.86
CA LEU A 26 8.37 -8.52 2.03
C LEU A 26 7.83 -7.38 2.88
N TYR A 27 6.52 -7.29 3.03
CA TYR A 27 5.83 -6.38 3.93
C TYR A 27 5.39 -7.16 5.17
N PHE A 28 5.82 -6.71 6.34
CA PHE A 28 5.46 -7.32 7.62
C PHE A 28 4.53 -6.40 8.39
N ALA A 29 3.39 -6.95 8.79
CA ALA A 29 2.38 -6.30 9.62
C ALA A 29 2.03 -7.16 10.83
N ASN A 30 1.25 -6.61 11.74
CA ASN A 30 0.68 -7.30 12.89
C ASN A 30 -0.74 -6.79 13.12
N ASP A 31 -1.64 -7.64 13.57
CA ASP A 31 -3.05 -7.32 13.83
C ASP A 31 -3.25 -6.28 14.92
N HIS A 32 -2.29 -6.15 15.84
CA HIS A 32 -2.32 -5.18 16.94
C HIS A 32 -1.42 -3.96 16.69
N CYS A 33 -1.22 -3.60 15.45
CA CYS A 33 -0.34 -2.50 15.06
C CYS A 33 -1.18 -1.36 14.44
N PRO A 34 -1.48 -0.27 15.17
CA PRO A 34 -2.27 0.85 14.63
C PRO A 34 -1.66 1.46 13.38
N ALA A 35 -0.33 1.57 13.31
CA ALA A 35 0.36 2.07 12.12
C ALA A 35 0.16 1.16 10.90
N CYS A 36 -0.06 -0.14 11.10
CA CYS A 36 -0.30 -1.10 10.02
C CYS A 36 -1.69 -0.95 9.40
N GLU A 37 -2.68 -0.45 10.15
CA GLU A 37 -4.03 -0.19 9.64
C GLU A 37 -4.00 0.82 8.49
N TRP A 38 -3.21 1.86 8.66
CA TRP A 38 -2.96 2.85 7.61
C TRP A 38 -1.98 2.34 6.55
N ALA A 39 -0.87 1.76 6.98
CA ALA A 39 0.22 1.38 6.09
C ALA A 39 -0.15 0.23 5.13
N GLY A 40 -0.98 -0.70 5.56
CA GLY A 40 -1.38 -1.86 4.76
C GLY A 40 -2.08 -1.49 3.45
N PRO A 41 -3.17 -0.71 3.47
CA PRO A 41 -3.84 -0.20 2.27
C PRO A 41 -2.91 0.59 1.35
N VAL A 42 -2.12 1.52 1.91
CA VAL A 42 -1.15 2.33 1.15
C VAL A 42 -0.10 1.46 0.47
N PHE A 43 0.47 0.50 1.20
CA PHE A 43 1.43 -0.44 0.63
C PHE A 43 0.83 -1.22 -0.55
N ARG A 44 -0.40 -1.72 -0.39
CA ARG A 44 -1.09 -2.49 -1.44
C ARG A 44 -1.30 -1.66 -2.70
N GLU A 45 -1.73 -0.42 -2.55
CA GLU A 45 -1.96 0.50 -3.67
C GLU A 45 -0.66 0.81 -4.42
N VAL A 46 0.41 1.15 -3.70
CA VAL A 46 1.73 1.44 -4.30
C VAL A 46 2.34 0.20 -4.95
N ALA A 47 2.14 -0.98 -4.37
CA ALA A 47 2.70 -2.23 -4.86
C ALA A 47 1.97 -2.79 -6.10
N GLU A 48 0.69 -2.46 -6.30
CA GLU A 48 -0.15 -3.02 -7.37
C GLU A 48 0.48 -2.91 -8.77
N PRO A 49 1.01 -1.75 -9.22
CA PRO A 49 1.64 -1.64 -10.55
C PRO A 49 2.88 -2.52 -10.75
N TYR A 50 3.45 -3.03 -9.66
CA TYR A 50 4.69 -3.81 -9.68
C TYR A 50 4.50 -5.32 -9.63
N ARG A 51 3.26 -5.82 -9.48
CA ARG A 51 2.96 -7.25 -9.31
C ARG A 51 3.48 -8.15 -10.43
N LEU A 52 3.54 -7.65 -11.65
CA LEU A 52 4.08 -8.41 -12.78
C LEU A 52 5.62 -8.39 -12.84
N ARG A 53 6.28 -7.49 -12.11
CA ARG A 53 7.73 -7.25 -12.17
C ARG A 53 8.47 -7.71 -10.92
N ALA A 54 7.77 -7.87 -9.81
CA ALA A 54 8.32 -8.25 -8.51
C ALA A 54 7.42 -9.27 -7.82
N ASN A 55 8.01 -10.10 -6.99
CA ASN A 55 7.26 -10.96 -6.08
C ASN A 55 7.00 -10.18 -4.78
N ILE A 56 5.73 -9.95 -4.46
CA ILE A 56 5.32 -9.12 -3.34
C ILE A 56 4.54 -9.99 -2.36
N TYR A 57 5.00 -10.03 -1.11
CA TYR A 57 4.39 -10.79 -0.03
C TYR A 57 3.98 -9.86 1.10
N MET A 58 2.72 -9.96 1.51
CA MET A 58 2.21 -9.34 2.72
C MET A 58 2.12 -10.42 3.80
N LEU A 59 2.85 -10.23 4.88
CA LEU A 59 3.09 -11.22 5.91
C LEU A 59 2.62 -10.70 7.27
N ASN A 60 1.90 -11.56 8.01
CA ASN A 60 1.58 -11.31 9.40
C ASN A 60 2.69 -11.89 10.27
N THR A 61 3.28 -11.10 11.16
CA THR A 61 4.39 -11.53 12.02
C THR A 61 4.01 -12.63 13.02
N ARG A 62 2.71 -12.82 13.28
CA ARG A 62 2.21 -13.90 14.15
C ARG A 62 2.10 -15.25 13.45
N GLU A 63 1.89 -15.23 12.13
CA GLU A 63 1.67 -16.43 11.31
C GLU A 63 2.92 -16.81 10.50
N SER A 64 3.79 -15.85 10.27
CA SER A 64 5.01 -16.03 9.49
C SER A 64 6.21 -16.40 10.37
N PRO A 65 7.17 -17.17 9.87
CA PRO A 65 8.43 -17.40 10.58
C PRO A 65 9.11 -16.08 10.94
N ARG A 66 9.75 -16.05 12.10
CA ARG A 66 10.46 -14.84 12.57
C ARG A 66 11.58 -14.48 11.58
N HIS A 67 11.52 -13.26 11.06
CA HIS A 67 12.59 -12.73 10.22
C HIS A 67 13.58 -11.93 11.06
N PRO A 68 14.90 -12.21 11.02
CA PRO A 68 15.89 -11.59 11.92
C PRO A 68 15.99 -10.07 11.76
N LEU A 69 15.64 -9.52 10.58
CA LEU A 69 15.66 -8.08 10.34
C LEU A 69 14.38 -7.36 10.74
N VAL A 70 13.33 -8.08 11.13
CA VAL A 70 12.04 -7.50 11.51
C VAL A 70 11.99 -7.37 13.03
N THR A 71 12.16 -6.15 13.51
CA THR A 71 12.14 -5.81 14.95
C THR A 71 10.87 -5.07 15.37
N GLY A 72 9.98 -4.77 14.44
CA GLY A 72 8.71 -4.09 14.66
C GLY A 72 7.92 -4.01 13.36
N THR A 73 6.68 -3.53 13.44
CA THR A 73 5.75 -3.39 12.32
C THR A 73 5.22 -1.97 12.20
N PRO A 74 4.89 -1.49 11.00
CA PRO A 74 5.16 -2.14 9.73
C PRO A 74 6.63 -2.12 9.32
N THR A 75 7.10 -3.16 8.65
CA THR A 75 8.46 -3.20 8.08
C THR A 75 8.39 -3.68 6.63
N VAL A 76 9.11 -3.02 5.74
CA VAL A 76 9.25 -3.42 4.33
C VAL A 76 10.69 -3.76 4.03
N LEU A 77 10.92 -4.93 3.44
CA LEU A 77 12.23 -5.39 3.02
C LEU A 77 12.25 -5.56 1.50
N PHE A 78 13.20 -4.89 0.85
CA PHE A 78 13.44 -5.00 -0.59
C PHE A 78 14.63 -5.91 -0.83
N TYR A 79 14.43 -7.01 -1.55
CA TYR A 79 15.46 -7.94 -1.95
C TYR A 79 15.63 -7.98 -3.46
N LYS A 80 16.86 -8.18 -3.91
CA LYS A 80 17.19 -8.45 -5.31
C LYS A 80 18.30 -9.48 -5.36
N ASN A 81 18.11 -10.53 -6.15
CA ASN A 81 19.06 -11.65 -6.25
C ASN A 81 19.48 -12.20 -4.87
N GLY A 82 18.54 -12.36 -3.95
CA GLY A 82 18.78 -12.85 -2.59
C GLY A 82 19.50 -11.87 -1.65
N LYS A 83 19.85 -10.67 -2.11
CA LYS A 83 20.50 -9.63 -1.30
C LYS A 83 19.48 -8.60 -0.84
N LEU A 84 19.58 -8.19 0.42
CA LEU A 84 18.80 -7.07 0.95
C LEU A 84 19.30 -5.76 0.33
N MET A 85 18.42 -5.06 -0.34
CA MET A 85 18.69 -3.75 -0.96
C MET A 85 18.29 -2.60 -0.04
N LYS A 86 17.13 -2.72 0.64
CA LYS A 86 16.63 -1.70 1.56
C LYS A 86 15.71 -2.31 2.61
N LYS A 87 15.75 -1.73 3.79
CA LYS A 87 14.82 -1.97 4.90
C LYS A 87 14.16 -0.65 5.28
N LEU A 88 12.82 -0.65 5.34
CA LEU A 88 12.03 0.46 5.84
C LEU A 88 11.34 0.02 7.13
N LYS A 89 11.53 0.78 8.21
CA LYS A 89 10.76 0.64 9.46
C LYS A 89 9.65 1.68 9.42
N GLY A 90 8.48 1.28 8.91
CA GLY A 90 7.44 2.23 8.56
C GLY A 90 7.75 3.01 7.27
N PHE A 91 6.81 3.84 6.87
CA PHE A 91 6.96 4.85 5.82
C PHE A 91 5.95 5.97 6.10
N GLU A 92 6.32 7.18 5.72
CA GLU A 92 5.55 8.36 6.09
C GLU A 92 4.45 8.68 5.08
N SER A 93 4.67 8.33 3.82
CA SER A 93 3.71 8.61 2.75
C SER A 93 3.76 7.59 1.61
N ALA A 94 2.73 7.59 0.77
CA ALA A 94 2.67 6.79 -0.44
C ALA A 94 3.75 7.20 -1.45
N GLU A 95 4.10 8.47 -1.51
CA GLU A 95 5.10 9.03 -2.42
C GLU A 95 6.49 8.48 -2.10
N THR A 96 6.91 8.55 -0.83
CA THR A 96 8.21 8.02 -0.39
C THR A 96 8.32 6.53 -0.65
N LEU A 97 7.25 5.78 -0.40
CA LEU A 97 7.21 4.35 -0.69
C LEU A 97 7.28 4.08 -2.20
N SER A 98 6.55 4.86 -3.01
CA SER A 98 6.57 4.76 -4.47
C SER A 98 7.95 5.05 -5.07
N GLU A 99 8.68 6.02 -4.52
CA GLU A 99 10.06 6.30 -4.91
C GLU A 99 10.99 5.12 -4.62
N ASP A 100 10.83 4.47 -3.48
CA ASP A 100 11.61 3.28 -3.13
C ASP A 100 11.30 2.10 -4.07
N PHE A 101 10.03 1.87 -4.40
CA PHE A 101 9.66 0.89 -5.42
C PHE A 101 10.29 1.21 -6.78
N ALA A 102 10.19 2.45 -7.23
CA ALA A 102 10.79 2.88 -8.49
C ALA A 102 12.31 2.73 -8.51
N ARG A 103 12.97 3.00 -7.39
CA ARG A 103 14.44 2.90 -7.25
C ARG A 103 14.93 1.45 -7.29
N HIS A 104 14.22 0.54 -6.64
CA HIS A 104 14.69 -0.85 -6.48
C HIS A 104 14.16 -1.82 -7.52
N ILE A 105 13.00 -1.52 -8.13
CA ILE A 105 12.38 -2.38 -9.15
C ILE A 105 12.44 -1.73 -10.54
N GLY A 106 12.49 -0.40 -10.59
CA GLY A 106 12.41 0.41 -11.80
C GLY A 106 11.04 1.06 -11.96
N ARG A 107 11.02 2.22 -12.60
CA ARG A 107 9.79 2.98 -12.83
C ARG A 107 8.80 2.13 -13.62
N THR A 108 7.58 2.02 -13.13
CA THR A 108 6.45 1.62 -13.94
C THR A 108 5.98 2.84 -14.73
N LYS A 109 5.48 2.65 -15.96
CA LYS A 109 4.57 3.65 -16.51
C LYS A 109 3.45 3.75 -15.49
N ALA A 110 3.33 4.89 -14.81
CA ALA A 110 2.21 5.11 -13.93
C ALA A 110 0.95 4.69 -14.70
N PRO A 111 0.06 3.86 -14.15
CA PRO A 111 -1.29 3.79 -14.68
C PRO A 111 -1.72 5.24 -14.74
N ALA A 112 -2.14 5.70 -15.92
CA ALA A 112 -2.61 7.08 -16.11
C ALA A 112 -3.43 7.41 -14.88
N ALA A 113 -2.96 8.40 -14.12
CA ALA A 113 -3.46 8.70 -12.78
C ALA A 113 -4.93 8.36 -12.76
N VAL A 114 -5.35 7.49 -11.84
CA VAL A 114 -6.77 7.25 -11.64
C VAL A 114 -7.30 8.66 -11.50
N ARG A 115 -7.89 9.16 -12.59
CA ARG A 115 -8.57 10.44 -12.58
C ARG A 115 -9.53 10.26 -11.43
N GLN A 116 -9.22 10.85 -10.30
CA GLN A 116 -10.23 11.07 -9.29
C GLN A 116 -11.41 11.55 -10.09
N PRO A 117 -12.57 10.84 -10.04
CA PRO A 117 -13.73 11.34 -10.73
C PRO A 117 -13.83 12.78 -10.23
N ARG A 118 -13.56 13.74 -11.12
CA ARG A 118 -13.86 15.13 -10.82
C ARG A 118 -15.28 15.02 -10.36
N HIS A 119 -15.52 15.27 -9.08
CA HIS A 119 -16.87 15.37 -8.58
C HIS A 119 -17.52 16.43 -9.45
N ASP A 120 -18.12 15.94 -10.53
CA ASP A 120 -18.83 16.78 -11.46
C ASP A 120 -20.05 17.25 -10.70
N LEU A 121 -19.91 18.42 -10.07
CA LEU A 121 -21.00 19.05 -9.31
C LEU A 121 -22.18 19.37 -10.22
N ALA A 122 -22.09 19.04 -11.51
CA ALA A 122 -23.18 19.22 -12.46
C ALA A 122 -24.42 18.38 -12.09
N TRP A 123 -24.25 17.18 -11.52
CA TRP A 123 -25.39 16.39 -11.06
C TRP A 123 -26.05 17.01 -9.81
N LEU A 124 -25.25 17.61 -8.90
CA LEU A 124 -25.76 18.33 -7.73
C LEU A 124 -26.57 19.56 -8.15
N ARG A 125 -26.13 20.29 -9.19
CA ARG A 125 -26.88 21.43 -9.74
C ARG A 125 -28.19 21.00 -10.38
N ARG A 126 -28.26 19.81 -11.01
CA ARG A 126 -29.49 19.27 -11.59
C ARG A 126 -30.49 18.85 -10.52
N THR A 127 -30.04 18.20 -9.44
CA THR A 127 -30.91 17.79 -8.33
C THR A 127 -31.43 18.98 -7.55
N LEU A 128 -30.62 20.02 -7.32
CA LEU A 128 -31.06 21.23 -6.65
C LEU A 128 -32.12 22.02 -7.46
N ARG A 129 -32.01 22.04 -8.81
CA ARG A 129 -33.03 22.66 -9.65
C ARG A 129 -34.37 21.91 -9.60
N ALA A 130 -34.36 20.58 -9.51
CA ALA A 130 -35.56 19.78 -9.40
C ALA A 130 -36.30 20.00 -8.06
N LEU A 131 -35.59 20.31 -6.99
CA LEU A 131 -36.18 20.61 -5.69
C LEU A 131 -36.82 22.01 -5.61
N CYS A 132 -36.39 22.96 -6.45
CA CYS A 132 -36.98 24.31 -6.50
C CYS A 132 -38.29 24.39 -7.29
N THR A 133 -38.68 23.32 -7.97
CA THR A 133 -39.90 23.28 -8.78
C THR A 133 -41.10 22.62 -8.07
N LEU A 134 -40.96 22.25 -6.81
CA LEU A 134 -42.08 21.73 -6.03
C LEU A 134 -43.06 22.86 -5.71
N PRO A 135 -44.36 22.73 -6.04
CA PRO A 135 -45.37 23.74 -5.69
C PRO A 135 -45.47 23.85 -4.17
N ARG A 136 -45.42 25.09 -3.68
CA ARG A 136 -45.60 25.37 -2.25
C ARG A 136 -46.98 24.88 -1.82
N PRO A 137 -47.11 24.14 -0.71
CA PRO A 137 -48.41 23.80 -0.16
C PRO A 137 -49.14 25.10 0.21
N ARG A 138 -50.39 25.22 -0.29
CA ARG A 138 -51.27 26.31 0.08
C ARG A 138 -51.42 26.34 1.61
N GLN A 139 -50.98 27.40 2.24
CA GLN A 139 -51.33 27.68 3.62
C GLN A 139 -52.82 27.93 3.66
N ARG A 140 -53.56 27.06 4.30
CA ARG A 140 -54.92 27.34 4.72
C ARG A 140 -54.85 28.34 5.87
N ASN A 141 -55.31 29.53 5.61
CA ASN A 141 -55.59 30.49 6.66
C ASN A 141 -56.72 29.88 7.54
N PHE A 142 -56.38 29.54 8.76
CA PHE A 142 -57.40 29.40 9.80
C PHE A 142 -57.58 30.79 10.40
N CYS A 143 -58.75 31.30 10.23
CA CYS A 143 -59.25 32.44 11.04
C CYS A 143 -59.41 32.00 12.48
#